data_7a0c2ce28dce084e7e2719b21ffeaa29
#
_entry.id   7a0c2ce28dce084e7e2719b21ffeaa29
#
_cell.length_a   1.000
_cell.length_b   1.000
_cell.length_c   1.000
_cell.angle_alpha   90.00
_cell.angle_beta   90.00
_cell.angle_gamma   90.00
#
_symmetry.space_group_name_H-M   'P 1'
#
loop_
_entity.id
_entity.type
_entity.pdbx_description
1 polymer ?
#
loop_
_entity_poly.entity_id
_entity_poly.type
_entity_poly.pdbx_seq_one_letter_code
_entity_poly.pdbx_strand_id
1 'polypeptide(L)'
;MLYNRLLLASNSKSMIEKGMKSMRRDYNTYLRQFHEAKWDEEIIFDLSVPGQRGILVPQPDEAIVEEVGNGVEDIPITMRRKKAPALPEVHQMRVNRHYMRLTQEVLGADITPDISQGTCTMKYSPKVQEHLVSQNPNLVDVHPLQDPSTMQGILEIYKKVEEMVCEISGMDAFNFHSGGGAAACYTGACVVRAYHESRGDTKRDEIITTIFSHPCDAGAPATAGYKVITLMPDENGVPSLDAMKAALSERTAAIFITNPEDTGIFNPRIKEYVDAAHAVGALCYYDQANVNGIMGITRAKETGFDIIHYNLHKTFSSPHGGMGPGCGALGVQEFLKPFLPVPRVEFNGKDYYLDYNCPQSIGKVREFMGNAHILVRVYMWIKQMGA
;
A
#
# COMPACT_ATOMS: atom_id res chain seq x y z
N MET A 1 1.99 -42.39 16.86
CA MET A 1 1.22 -41.23 16.37
C MET A 1 1.84 -40.53 15.18
N LEU A 2 3.15 -40.48 14.99
CA LEU A 2 3.80 -39.86 13.80
C LEU A 2 3.57 -40.63 12.49
N TYR A 3 3.49 -41.96 12.54
CA TYR A 3 3.33 -42.81 11.35
C TYR A 3 1.98 -42.65 10.66
N ASN A 4 0.91 -42.43 11.42
CA ASN A 4 -0.44 -42.15 10.85
C ASN A 4 -0.58 -40.76 10.22
N ARG A 5 0.23 -39.76 10.63
CA ARG A 5 0.22 -38.42 9.99
C ARG A 5 0.94 -38.44 8.63
N LEU A 6 1.95 -39.25 8.45
CA LEU A 6 2.65 -39.42 7.17
C LEU A 6 1.79 -40.16 6.12
N LEU A 7 1.00 -41.13 6.55
CA LEU A 7 0.06 -41.85 5.66
C LEU A 7 -1.12 -40.94 5.19
N LEU A 8 -1.63 -40.05 6.05
CA LEU A 8 -2.66 -39.09 5.66
C LEU A 8 -2.11 -38.03 4.70
N ALA A 9 -0.85 -37.58 4.88
CA ALA A 9 -0.19 -36.65 3.98
C ALA A 9 0.13 -37.26 2.60
N SER A 10 0.46 -38.55 2.54
CA SER A 10 0.72 -39.27 1.28
C SER A 10 -0.59 -39.52 0.49
N ASN A 11 -1.67 -39.86 1.19
CA ASN A 11 -2.97 -40.06 0.56
C ASN A 11 -3.60 -38.75 0.05
N SER A 12 -3.40 -37.63 0.75
CA SER A 12 -3.87 -36.32 0.31
C SER A 12 -3.11 -35.82 -0.94
N LYS A 13 -1.79 -36.03 -1.00
CA LYS A 13 -0.99 -35.72 -2.22
C LYS A 13 -1.47 -36.55 -3.42
N SER A 14 -1.71 -37.87 -3.25
CA SER A 14 -2.20 -38.74 -4.31
C SER A 14 -3.62 -38.37 -4.75
N MET A 15 -4.50 -37.94 -3.84
CA MET A 15 -5.85 -37.46 -4.19
C MET A 15 -5.81 -36.11 -4.89
N ILE A 16 -4.94 -35.20 -4.47
CA ILE A 16 -4.74 -33.90 -5.14
C ILE A 16 -4.14 -34.11 -6.54
N GLU A 17 -3.14 -34.97 -6.68
CA GLU A 17 -2.57 -35.30 -8.00
C GLU A 17 -3.55 -36.03 -8.92
N LYS A 18 -4.41 -36.91 -8.39
CA LYS A 18 -5.51 -37.54 -9.17
C LYS A 18 -6.61 -36.56 -9.51
N GLY A 19 -6.99 -35.66 -8.60
CA GLY A 19 -7.93 -34.58 -8.85
C GLY A 19 -7.41 -33.61 -9.90
N MET A 20 -6.14 -33.23 -9.82
CA MET A 20 -5.50 -32.36 -10.81
C MET A 20 -5.31 -33.06 -12.18
N LYS A 21 -5.09 -34.39 -12.23
CA LYS A 21 -5.07 -35.14 -13.50
C LYS A 21 -6.45 -35.28 -14.11
N SER A 22 -7.50 -35.44 -13.32
CA SER A 22 -8.87 -35.51 -13.84
C SER A 22 -9.43 -34.15 -14.29
N MET A 23 -8.90 -33.05 -13.73
CA MET A 23 -9.23 -31.69 -14.16
C MET A 23 -8.36 -31.16 -15.33
N ARG A 24 -7.33 -31.88 -15.74
CA ARG A 24 -6.66 -31.60 -17.02
C ARG A 24 -7.55 -32.07 -18.16
N ARG A 25 -8.67 -31.38 -18.37
CA ARG A 25 -9.23 -31.29 -19.72
C ARG A 25 -8.12 -30.73 -20.59
N ASP A 26 -7.95 -31.35 -21.72
CA ASP A 26 -6.96 -30.93 -22.71
C ASP A 26 -7.38 -29.55 -23.26
N TYR A 27 -7.05 -28.51 -22.52
CA TYR A 27 -7.28 -27.11 -22.91
C TYR A 27 -6.32 -26.65 -24.02
N ASN A 28 -5.43 -27.52 -24.49
CA ASN A 28 -4.49 -27.22 -25.57
C ASN A 28 -5.16 -26.81 -26.88
N THR A 29 -6.47 -27.05 -27.01
CA THR A 29 -7.22 -26.72 -28.24
C THR A 29 -7.90 -25.34 -28.17
N TYR A 30 -8.10 -24.74 -26.98
CA TYR A 30 -8.97 -23.56 -26.84
C TYR A 30 -8.37 -22.36 -26.08
N LEU A 31 -7.31 -22.53 -25.32
CA LEU A 31 -6.69 -21.44 -24.57
C LEU A 31 -5.27 -21.21 -25.07
N ARG A 32 -5.02 -20.00 -25.57
CA ARG A 32 -3.65 -19.54 -25.81
C ARG A 32 -2.88 -19.55 -24.50
N GLN A 33 -1.64 -20.03 -24.53
CA GLN A 33 -0.69 -19.80 -23.44
C GLN A 33 -0.28 -18.33 -23.51
N PHE A 34 -0.60 -17.56 -22.48
CA PHE A 34 -0.34 -16.13 -22.45
C PHE A 34 1.16 -15.80 -22.43
N HIS A 35 1.99 -16.69 -21.91
CA HIS A 35 3.44 -16.53 -21.86
C HIS A 35 4.09 -17.65 -22.67
N GLU A 36 4.20 -17.44 -23.97
CA GLU A 36 4.92 -18.34 -24.85
C GLU A 36 6.45 -18.14 -24.79
N ALA A 37 6.90 -16.97 -24.34
CA ALA A 37 8.31 -16.70 -24.14
C ALA A 37 8.77 -17.47 -22.89
N LYS A 38 9.52 -18.54 -23.12
CA LYS A 38 10.21 -19.31 -22.08
C LYS A 38 11.68 -19.26 -22.39
N TRP A 39 12.40 -18.57 -21.51
CA TRP A 39 13.84 -18.46 -21.60
C TRP A 39 14.43 -19.25 -20.43
N ASP A 40 15.31 -20.20 -20.70
CA ASP A 40 16.17 -20.80 -19.67
C ASP A 40 17.24 -19.76 -19.29
N GLU A 41 16.81 -18.67 -18.65
CA GLU A 41 17.68 -17.57 -18.31
C GLU A 41 18.34 -17.84 -16.95
N GLU A 42 19.66 -17.96 -16.97
CA GLU A 42 20.47 -18.11 -15.78
C GLU A 42 20.37 -16.86 -14.90
N ILE A 43 20.66 -16.98 -13.61
CA ILE A 43 20.78 -15.81 -12.74
C ILE A 43 21.99 -14.98 -13.18
N ILE A 44 21.93 -13.66 -12.96
CA ILE A 44 22.95 -12.72 -13.45
C ILE A 44 24.37 -13.05 -12.95
N PHE A 45 24.50 -13.72 -11.80
CA PHE A 45 25.78 -14.16 -11.27
C PHE A 45 26.42 -15.29 -12.09
N ASP A 46 25.60 -16.18 -12.66
CA ASP A 46 26.08 -17.28 -13.50
C ASP A 46 26.49 -16.79 -14.90
N LEU A 47 25.99 -15.60 -15.29
CA LEU A 47 26.39 -14.93 -16.52
C LEU A 47 27.74 -14.19 -16.42
N SER A 48 28.34 -14.14 -15.24
CA SER A 48 29.56 -13.39 -14.97
C SER A 48 30.77 -13.98 -15.73
N VAL A 49 31.49 -13.11 -16.41
CA VAL A 49 32.74 -13.45 -17.07
C VAL A 49 33.83 -12.46 -16.63
N PRO A 50 34.91 -12.94 -15.98
CA PRO A 50 35.95 -12.07 -15.50
C PRO A 50 36.47 -11.09 -16.55
N GLY A 51 36.59 -9.82 -16.20
CA GLY A 51 37.07 -8.75 -17.07
C GLY A 51 35.98 -8.11 -17.96
N GLN A 52 34.77 -8.63 -17.98
CA GLN A 52 33.66 -7.95 -18.68
C GLN A 52 33.17 -6.76 -17.87
N ARG A 53 32.86 -5.67 -18.57
CA ARG A 53 32.31 -4.45 -17.97
C ARG A 53 30.85 -4.25 -18.42
N GLY A 54 30.02 -3.95 -17.44
CA GLY A 54 28.63 -3.55 -17.66
C GLY A 54 28.51 -2.08 -18.07
N ILE A 55 27.63 -1.34 -17.40
CA ILE A 55 27.42 0.09 -17.63
C ILE A 55 28.57 0.88 -17.03
N LEU A 56 29.13 1.82 -17.79
CA LEU A 56 30.06 2.80 -17.25
C LEU A 56 29.26 3.86 -16.47
N VAL A 57 29.43 3.88 -15.17
CA VAL A 57 28.80 4.90 -14.33
C VAL A 57 29.55 6.22 -14.48
N PRO A 58 28.86 7.38 -14.47
CA PRO A 58 29.49 8.68 -14.41
C PRO A 58 30.42 8.77 -13.21
N GLN A 59 31.56 9.42 -13.38
CA GLN A 59 32.42 9.73 -12.25
C GLN A 59 31.81 10.88 -11.44
N PRO A 60 31.99 10.94 -10.12
CA PRO A 60 31.60 12.09 -9.33
C PRO A 60 32.40 13.33 -9.78
N ASP A 61 31.83 14.49 -9.57
CA ASP A 61 32.47 15.77 -9.82
C ASP A 61 33.76 15.88 -9.01
N GLU A 62 34.85 16.39 -9.64
CA GLU A 62 36.17 16.50 -9.00
C GLU A 62 36.08 17.35 -7.74
N ALA A 63 35.32 18.43 -7.73
CA ALA A 63 35.13 19.27 -6.56
C ALA A 63 34.49 18.52 -5.37
N ILE A 64 33.59 17.57 -5.65
CA ILE A 64 33.00 16.71 -4.61
C ILE A 64 34.05 15.73 -4.08
N VAL A 65 34.85 15.15 -4.96
CA VAL A 65 35.92 14.21 -4.56
C VAL A 65 36.99 14.92 -3.72
N GLU A 66 37.33 16.14 -4.07
CA GLU A 66 38.28 16.97 -3.32
C GLU A 66 37.79 17.30 -1.91
N GLU A 67 36.48 17.61 -1.77
CA GLU A 67 35.88 17.98 -0.47
C GLU A 67 35.59 16.76 0.41
N VAL A 68 35.03 15.68 -0.16
CA VAL A 68 34.54 14.53 0.60
C VAL A 68 35.56 13.38 0.65
N GLY A 69 36.56 13.37 -0.24
CA GLY A 69 37.45 12.23 -0.41
C GLY A 69 36.72 11.00 -0.99
N ASN A 70 37.15 9.81 -0.60
CA ASN A 70 36.55 8.56 -1.10
C ASN A 70 35.36 8.07 -0.26
N GLY A 71 34.98 8.78 0.80
CA GLY A 71 33.86 8.44 1.70
C GLY A 71 34.05 7.15 2.52
N VAL A 72 35.06 6.34 2.23
CA VAL A 72 35.30 5.09 2.97
C VAL A 72 35.87 5.36 4.35
N GLU A 73 36.62 6.48 4.49
CA GLU A 73 37.26 6.84 5.74
C GLU A 73 36.27 7.24 6.83
N ASP A 74 35.09 7.70 6.44
CA ASP A 74 33.99 8.05 7.36
C ASP A 74 33.27 6.83 7.92
N ILE A 75 33.45 5.66 7.31
CA ILE A 75 32.87 4.40 7.82
C ILE A 75 33.74 3.88 8.96
N PRO A 76 33.19 3.59 10.16
CA PRO A 76 33.95 2.98 11.24
C PRO A 76 34.67 1.70 10.79
N ILE A 77 35.91 1.51 11.17
CA ILE A 77 36.79 0.45 10.69
C ILE A 77 36.18 -0.94 10.91
N THR A 78 35.40 -1.11 11.98
CA THR A 78 34.69 -2.34 12.31
C THR A 78 33.55 -2.66 11.34
N MET A 79 33.05 -1.67 10.62
CA MET A 79 31.98 -1.78 9.64
C MET A 79 32.49 -1.84 8.20
N ARG A 80 33.79 -1.58 7.99
CA ARG A 80 34.37 -1.63 6.64
C ARG A 80 34.48 -3.07 6.17
N ARG A 81 34.13 -3.30 4.91
CA ARG A 81 34.34 -4.60 4.26
C ARG A 81 35.83 -4.85 4.08
N LYS A 82 36.28 -6.07 4.39
CA LYS A 82 37.67 -6.51 4.15
C LYS A 82 37.98 -6.77 2.67
N LYS A 83 36.93 -7.06 1.89
CA LYS A 83 37.02 -7.33 0.44
C LYS A 83 35.83 -6.67 -0.26
N ALA A 84 36.05 -6.21 -1.49
CA ALA A 84 34.96 -5.77 -2.33
C ALA A 84 33.92 -6.88 -2.51
N PRO A 85 32.60 -6.56 -2.64
CA PRO A 85 31.60 -7.55 -2.95
C PRO A 85 31.90 -8.18 -4.32
N ALA A 86 31.68 -9.50 -4.41
CA ALA A 86 31.79 -10.21 -5.69
C ALA A 86 30.56 -9.89 -6.55
N LEU A 87 30.60 -8.74 -7.24
CA LEU A 87 29.57 -8.38 -8.21
C LEU A 87 29.77 -9.11 -9.52
N PRO A 88 28.69 -9.45 -10.27
CA PRO A 88 28.83 -10.11 -11.56
C PRO A 88 29.45 -9.16 -12.58
N GLU A 89 30.44 -9.68 -13.33
CA GLU A 89 31.10 -8.99 -14.42
C GLU A 89 30.41 -9.41 -15.72
N VAL A 90 29.45 -8.61 -16.19
CA VAL A 90 28.62 -8.95 -17.35
C VAL A 90 28.62 -7.81 -18.34
N HIS A 91 28.80 -8.12 -19.61
CA HIS A 91 28.79 -7.14 -20.70
C HIS A 91 27.43 -6.42 -20.78
N GLN A 92 27.42 -5.11 -20.98
CA GLN A 92 26.21 -4.26 -20.98
C GLN A 92 25.08 -4.80 -21.86
N MET A 93 25.38 -5.24 -23.07
CA MET A 93 24.38 -5.80 -23.97
C MET A 93 23.74 -7.08 -23.39
N ARG A 94 24.53 -7.93 -22.70
CA ARG A 94 24.03 -9.15 -22.08
C ARG A 94 23.16 -8.84 -20.88
N VAL A 95 23.54 -7.85 -20.06
CA VAL A 95 22.69 -7.34 -18.97
C VAL A 95 21.33 -6.90 -19.49
N ASN A 96 21.33 -6.07 -20.55
CA ASN A 96 20.09 -5.61 -21.17
C ASN A 96 19.23 -6.77 -21.69
N ARG A 97 19.82 -7.70 -22.41
CA ARG A 97 19.10 -8.88 -22.94
C ARG A 97 18.57 -9.78 -21.83
N HIS A 98 19.34 -9.98 -20.77
CA HIS A 98 18.92 -10.75 -19.60
C HIS A 98 17.64 -10.20 -19.00
N TYR A 99 17.63 -8.92 -18.63
CA TYR A 99 16.44 -8.31 -18.05
C TYR A 99 15.29 -8.18 -19.04
N MET A 100 15.55 -7.95 -20.33
CA MET A 100 14.49 -7.94 -21.35
C MET A 100 13.82 -9.30 -21.50
N ARG A 101 14.55 -10.41 -21.41
CA ARG A 101 13.98 -11.76 -21.40
C ARG A 101 13.15 -12.01 -20.17
N LEU A 102 13.68 -11.68 -18.98
CA LEU A 102 12.93 -11.81 -17.73
C LEU A 102 11.63 -10.99 -17.76
N THR A 103 11.64 -9.79 -18.35
CA THR A 103 10.41 -8.99 -18.45
C THR A 103 9.36 -9.62 -19.36
N GLN A 104 9.75 -10.45 -20.33
CA GLN A 104 8.81 -11.18 -21.18
C GLN A 104 8.18 -12.38 -20.48
N GLU A 105 8.82 -12.90 -19.44
CA GLU A 105 8.32 -14.03 -18.64
C GLU A 105 7.43 -13.59 -17.47
N VAL A 106 7.45 -12.30 -17.10
CA VAL A 106 6.67 -11.78 -15.98
C VAL A 106 5.27 -11.36 -16.42
N LEU A 107 4.30 -11.58 -15.56
CA LEU A 107 2.96 -11.06 -15.75
C LEU A 107 2.98 -9.54 -15.62
N GLY A 108 2.57 -8.85 -16.68
CA GLY A 108 2.43 -7.40 -16.70
C GLY A 108 0.97 -6.98 -16.59
N ALA A 109 0.70 -5.92 -15.84
CA ALA A 109 -0.65 -5.38 -15.66
C ALA A 109 -1.33 -4.97 -16.99
N ASP A 110 -0.53 -4.62 -18.00
CA ASP A 110 -1.04 -4.24 -19.33
C ASP A 110 -1.37 -5.45 -20.22
N ILE A 111 -0.83 -6.62 -19.91
CA ILE A 111 -0.93 -7.83 -20.73
C ILE A 111 -1.86 -8.82 -20.05
N THR A 112 -1.82 -8.91 -18.74
CA THR A 112 -2.63 -9.83 -17.96
C THR A 112 -3.93 -9.14 -17.55
N PRO A 113 -5.08 -9.61 -18.05
CA PRO A 113 -6.37 -8.94 -17.82
C PRO A 113 -6.81 -8.99 -16.36
N ASP A 114 -6.42 -10.02 -15.62
CA ASP A 114 -6.74 -10.16 -14.21
C ASP A 114 -5.64 -10.88 -13.45
N ILE A 115 -5.28 -10.29 -12.31
CA ILE A 115 -4.43 -10.91 -11.30
C ILE A 115 -5.33 -11.13 -10.09
N SER A 116 -5.80 -12.35 -9.94
CA SER A 116 -6.81 -12.72 -8.92
C SER A 116 -6.31 -12.55 -7.49
N GLN A 117 -5.01 -12.61 -7.28
CA GLN A 117 -4.39 -12.45 -5.99
C GLN A 117 -3.03 -11.80 -6.13
N GLY A 118 -2.63 -11.07 -5.13
CA GLY A 118 -1.33 -10.40 -5.05
C GLY A 118 -1.43 -9.13 -4.24
N THR A 119 -0.29 -8.59 -3.89
CA THR A 119 -0.18 -7.42 -3.03
C THR A 119 -0.87 -6.19 -3.62
N CYS A 120 -0.88 -6.05 -4.95
CA CYS A 120 -1.49 -4.93 -5.64
C CYS A 120 -2.33 -5.44 -6.81
N THR A 121 -3.65 -5.40 -6.65
CA THR A 121 -4.61 -5.79 -7.69
C THR A 121 -4.82 -4.70 -8.75
N MET A 122 -3.76 -4.03 -9.14
CA MET A 122 -3.79 -3.04 -10.21
C MET A 122 -4.06 -3.74 -11.55
N LYS A 123 -5.02 -3.23 -12.30
CA LYS A 123 -5.43 -3.80 -13.58
C LYS A 123 -4.74 -3.07 -14.72
N TYR A 124 -5.31 -1.99 -15.19
CA TYR A 124 -4.81 -1.23 -16.32
C TYR A 124 -4.33 0.16 -15.89
N SER A 125 -3.13 0.54 -16.29
CA SER A 125 -2.59 1.89 -16.13
C SER A 125 -2.53 2.59 -17.48
N PRO A 126 -3.33 3.65 -17.70
CA PRO A 126 -3.32 4.39 -18.96
C PRO A 126 -1.95 4.99 -19.26
N LYS A 127 -1.39 4.71 -20.43
CA LYS A 127 -0.02 5.14 -20.79
C LYS A 127 0.14 6.66 -20.90
N VAL A 128 -0.95 7.40 -21.14
CA VAL A 128 -0.92 8.86 -21.12
C VAL A 128 -0.54 9.41 -19.75
N GLN A 129 -0.94 8.72 -18.67
CA GLN A 129 -0.56 9.09 -17.31
C GLN A 129 0.94 8.95 -17.09
N GLU A 130 1.53 7.85 -17.57
CA GLU A 130 2.97 7.61 -17.49
C GLU A 130 3.74 8.67 -18.27
N HIS A 131 3.28 9.00 -19.48
CA HIS A 131 3.90 10.03 -20.30
C HIS A 131 3.91 11.38 -19.57
N LEU A 132 2.79 11.78 -18.98
CA LEU A 132 2.68 13.08 -18.30
C LEU A 132 3.57 13.14 -17.05
N VAL A 133 3.57 12.13 -16.20
CA VAL A 133 4.37 12.13 -14.96
C VAL A 133 5.86 11.92 -15.19
N SER A 134 6.28 11.45 -16.37
CA SER A 134 7.68 11.20 -16.70
C SER A 134 8.30 12.19 -17.67
N GLN A 135 7.48 12.95 -18.41
CA GLN A 135 7.96 13.83 -19.50
C GLN A 135 7.53 15.30 -19.34
N ASN A 136 6.57 15.60 -18.47
CA ASN A 136 6.12 16.97 -18.29
C ASN A 136 7.04 17.69 -17.29
N PRO A 137 7.82 18.72 -17.71
CA PRO A 137 8.73 19.46 -16.84
C PRO A 137 8.04 20.04 -15.60
N ASN A 138 6.79 20.49 -15.73
CA ASN A 138 6.02 21.03 -14.61
C ASN A 138 5.66 20.00 -13.54
N LEU A 139 5.94 18.73 -13.77
CA LEU A 139 5.74 17.64 -12.82
C LEU A 139 7.05 16.93 -12.45
N VAL A 140 8.00 16.85 -13.38
CA VAL A 140 9.27 16.13 -13.21
C VAL A 140 10.31 17.01 -12.51
N ASP A 141 10.37 18.30 -12.86
CA ASP A 141 11.40 19.23 -12.39
C ASP A 141 10.95 20.00 -11.15
N VAL A 142 9.90 19.54 -10.46
CA VAL A 142 9.37 20.18 -9.25
C VAL A 142 9.98 19.55 -8.00
N HIS A 143 10.57 20.39 -7.15
CA HIS A 143 11.06 19.96 -5.84
C HIS A 143 9.99 20.22 -4.76
N PRO A 144 9.67 19.26 -3.89
CA PRO A 144 8.58 19.40 -2.91
C PRO A 144 8.82 20.48 -1.83
N LEU A 145 10.03 20.99 -1.69
CA LEU A 145 10.38 22.11 -0.78
C LEU A 145 10.54 23.46 -1.50
N GLN A 146 10.25 23.53 -2.81
CA GLN A 146 10.23 24.82 -3.49
C GLN A 146 9.06 25.67 -3.02
N ASP A 147 9.08 26.95 -3.33
CA ASP A 147 8.02 27.87 -2.93
C ASP A 147 6.64 27.42 -3.45
N PRO A 148 5.61 27.30 -2.59
CA PRO A 148 4.27 26.86 -2.99
C PRO A 148 3.67 27.65 -4.16
N SER A 149 4.03 28.93 -4.33
CA SER A 149 3.57 29.75 -5.46
C SER A 149 4.02 29.20 -6.81
N THR A 150 5.11 28.42 -6.84
CA THR A 150 5.67 27.82 -8.06
C THR A 150 5.13 26.42 -8.38
N MET A 151 4.32 25.84 -7.51
CA MET A 151 3.75 24.49 -7.68
C MET A 151 2.22 24.44 -7.50
N GLN A 152 1.54 25.53 -7.80
CA GLN A 152 0.10 25.68 -7.62
C GLN A 152 -0.72 24.57 -8.30
N GLY A 153 -0.35 24.14 -9.52
CA GLY A 153 -1.04 23.07 -10.23
C GLY A 153 -0.97 21.72 -9.52
N ILE A 154 0.17 21.39 -8.90
CA ILE A 154 0.31 20.15 -8.11
C ILE A 154 -0.54 20.25 -6.84
N LEU A 155 -0.51 21.36 -6.13
CA LEU A 155 -1.31 21.58 -4.93
C LEU A 155 -2.81 21.55 -5.24
N GLU A 156 -3.24 22.12 -6.37
CA GLU A 156 -4.61 21.98 -6.84
C GLU A 156 -5.01 20.53 -7.09
N ILE A 157 -4.13 19.74 -7.71
CA ILE A 157 -4.37 18.29 -7.92
C ILE A 157 -4.56 17.57 -6.58
N TYR A 158 -3.73 17.85 -5.55
CA TYR A 158 -3.93 17.30 -4.22
C TYR A 158 -5.31 17.58 -3.67
N LYS A 159 -5.75 18.85 -3.74
CA LYS A 159 -7.07 19.26 -3.23
C LYS A 159 -8.20 18.64 -4.03
N LYS A 160 -8.09 18.59 -5.37
CA LYS A 160 -9.09 17.95 -6.21
C LYS A 160 -9.20 16.44 -6.00
N VAL A 161 -8.09 15.76 -5.79
CA VAL A 161 -8.12 14.31 -5.44
C VAL A 161 -8.76 14.12 -4.06
N GLU A 162 -8.47 14.98 -3.08
CA GLU A 162 -9.14 14.94 -1.78
C GLU A 162 -10.66 15.06 -1.94
N GLU A 163 -11.14 16.08 -2.67
CA GLU A 163 -12.57 16.28 -2.95
C GLU A 163 -13.21 15.03 -3.59
N MET A 164 -12.54 14.43 -4.58
CA MET A 164 -13.05 13.26 -5.28
C MET A 164 -13.13 12.02 -4.37
N VAL A 165 -12.10 11.73 -3.58
CA VAL A 165 -12.11 10.57 -2.69
C VAL A 165 -13.01 10.77 -1.47
N CYS A 166 -13.21 12.01 -1.02
CA CYS A 166 -14.25 12.36 -0.05
C CYS A 166 -15.65 12.04 -0.59
N GLU A 167 -15.95 12.43 -1.83
CA GLU A 167 -17.24 12.10 -2.46
C GLU A 167 -17.44 10.60 -2.59
N ILE A 168 -16.45 9.86 -3.06
CA ILE A 168 -16.51 8.40 -3.23
C ILE A 168 -16.74 7.69 -1.89
N SER A 169 -16.08 8.11 -0.82
CA SER A 169 -16.09 7.43 0.48
C SER A 169 -17.13 7.94 1.47
N GLY A 170 -17.57 9.19 1.28
CA GLY A 170 -18.35 9.95 2.25
C GLY A 170 -17.54 10.55 3.40
N MET A 171 -16.21 10.31 3.46
CA MET A 171 -15.35 10.90 4.49
C MET A 171 -15.18 12.41 4.29
N ASP A 172 -14.78 13.12 5.34
CA ASP A 172 -14.75 14.59 5.34
C ASP A 172 -13.36 15.15 5.00
N ALA A 173 -12.30 14.39 5.20
CA ALA A 173 -10.93 14.80 4.84
C ALA A 173 -10.05 13.60 4.52
N PHE A 174 -9.03 13.82 3.67
CA PHE A 174 -8.02 12.82 3.35
C PHE A 174 -6.60 13.35 3.53
N ASN A 175 -5.69 12.45 3.89
CA ASN A 175 -4.25 12.66 3.88
C ASN A 175 -3.56 11.64 2.97
N PHE A 176 -2.57 12.08 2.18
CA PHE A 176 -1.90 11.28 1.15
C PHE A 176 -0.44 10.98 1.46
N HIS A 177 0.02 11.23 2.69
CA HIS A 177 1.44 11.10 3.03
C HIS A 177 1.91 9.66 3.11
N SER A 178 1.04 8.73 3.50
CA SER A 178 1.41 7.32 3.66
C SER A 178 1.81 6.67 2.34
N GLY A 179 2.97 6.04 2.33
CA GLY A 179 3.55 5.41 1.13
C GLY A 179 2.91 4.07 0.72
N GLY A 180 1.88 3.62 1.42
CA GLY A 180 1.15 2.39 1.15
C GLY A 180 0.16 2.04 2.25
N GLY A 181 -0.54 0.90 2.13
CA GLY A 181 -1.61 0.49 3.05
C GLY A 181 -1.13 0.32 4.49
N ALA A 182 -0.06 -0.45 4.72
CA ALA A 182 0.49 -0.66 6.06
C ALA A 182 0.92 0.66 6.73
N ALA A 183 1.47 1.61 5.96
CA ALA A 183 1.80 2.94 6.47
C ALA A 183 0.53 3.74 6.80
N ALA A 184 -0.55 3.58 6.02
CA ALA A 184 -1.84 4.21 6.33
C ALA A 184 -2.48 3.60 7.58
N CYS A 185 -2.44 2.27 7.77
CA CYS A 185 -2.87 1.61 9.00
C CYS A 185 -2.10 2.13 10.22
N TYR A 186 -0.77 2.26 10.11
CA TYR A 186 0.06 2.84 11.17
C TYR A 186 -0.33 4.29 11.46
N THR A 187 -0.50 5.10 10.42
CA THR A 187 -0.93 6.50 10.55
C THR A 187 -2.30 6.59 11.22
N GLY A 188 -3.25 5.74 10.82
CA GLY A 188 -4.57 5.63 11.44
C GLY A 188 -4.50 5.26 12.92
N ALA A 189 -3.65 4.30 13.28
CA ALA A 189 -3.43 3.92 14.69
C ALA A 189 -2.84 5.09 15.52
N CYS A 190 -1.95 5.90 14.92
CA CYS A 190 -1.43 7.11 15.57
C CYS A 190 -2.53 8.18 15.74
N VAL A 191 -3.40 8.35 14.74
CA VAL A 191 -4.57 9.27 14.84
C VAL A 191 -5.52 8.82 15.95
N VAL A 192 -5.82 7.51 16.04
CA VAL A 192 -6.63 6.93 17.14
C VAL A 192 -6.02 7.27 18.49
N ARG A 193 -4.71 7.13 18.64
CA ARG A 193 -4.01 7.47 19.90
C ARG A 193 -4.14 8.95 20.22
N ALA A 194 -3.79 9.82 19.30
CA ALA A 194 -3.85 11.26 19.50
C ALA A 194 -5.26 11.73 19.85
N TYR A 195 -6.28 11.16 19.24
CA TYR A 195 -7.67 11.45 19.57
C TYR A 195 -8.00 11.09 21.03
N HIS A 196 -7.70 9.87 21.48
CA HIS A 196 -7.99 9.46 22.85
C HIS A 196 -7.15 10.23 23.87
N GLU A 197 -5.87 10.46 23.62
CA GLU A 197 -5.00 11.26 24.49
C GLU A 197 -5.49 12.71 24.63
N SER A 198 -5.97 13.32 23.53
CA SER A 198 -6.52 14.69 23.56
C SER A 198 -7.75 14.81 24.48
N ARG A 199 -8.43 13.70 24.75
CA ARG A 199 -9.59 13.59 25.64
C ARG A 199 -9.21 13.15 27.06
N GLY A 200 -7.91 12.94 27.32
CA GLY A 200 -7.41 12.43 28.61
C GLY A 200 -7.65 10.94 28.83
N ASP A 201 -8.09 10.20 27.79
CA ASP A 201 -8.37 8.77 27.89
C ASP A 201 -7.14 7.95 27.51
N THR A 202 -6.18 7.87 28.41
CA THR A 202 -4.89 7.18 28.22
C THR A 202 -4.95 5.68 28.49
N LYS A 203 -6.11 5.14 28.87
CA LYS A 203 -6.28 3.71 29.17
C LYS A 203 -6.48 2.85 27.93
N ARG A 204 -6.79 3.46 26.80
CA ARG A 204 -7.13 2.78 25.57
C ARG A 204 -5.89 2.28 24.84
N ASP A 205 -5.49 1.05 25.18
CA ASP A 205 -4.26 0.41 24.67
C ASP A 205 -4.53 -0.87 23.87
N GLU A 206 -5.80 -1.16 23.55
CA GLU A 206 -6.20 -2.36 22.82
C GLU A 206 -6.83 -2.02 21.47
N ILE A 207 -6.47 -2.81 20.45
CA ILE A 207 -7.10 -2.81 19.11
C ILE A 207 -7.66 -4.20 18.85
N ILE A 208 -8.88 -4.26 18.33
CA ILE A 208 -9.51 -5.52 17.90
C ILE A 208 -9.47 -5.59 16.39
N THR A 209 -9.05 -6.74 15.85
CA THR A 209 -9.07 -7.05 14.42
C THR A 209 -9.56 -8.48 14.19
N THR A 210 -9.63 -8.91 12.92
CA THR A 210 -10.02 -10.27 12.56
C THR A 210 -8.86 -11.04 11.93
N ILE A 211 -8.90 -12.37 12.00
CA ILE A 211 -7.82 -13.20 11.41
C ILE A 211 -7.77 -13.10 9.88
N PHE A 212 -8.88 -12.77 9.25
CA PHE A 212 -8.99 -12.63 7.80
C PHE A 212 -8.94 -11.17 7.32
N SER A 213 -8.72 -10.22 8.22
CA SER A 213 -8.29 -8.87 7.85
C SER A 213 -6.84 -8.90 7.36
N HIS A 214 -6.47 -7.90 6.58
CA HIS A 214 -5.10 -7.82 6.10
C HIS A 214 -4.10 -7.86 7.27
N PRO A 215 -2.96 -8.55 7.18
CA PRO A 215 -1.96 -8.64 8.27
C PRO A 215 -1.51 -7.29 8.83
N CYS A 216 -1.59 -6.20 8.06
CA CYS A 216 -1.27 -4.86 8.55
C CYS A 216 -2.28 -4.33 9.58
N ASP A 217 -3.51 -4.83 9.61
CA ASP A 217 -4.53 -4.43 10.60
C ASP A 217 -4.18 -4.91 12.02
N ALA A 218 -3.33 -5.93 12.12
CA ALA A 218 -2.73 -6.35 13.37
C ALA A 218 -1.32 -5.75 13.56
N GLY A 219 -0.45 -5.83 12.55
CA GLY A 219 0.95 -5.46 12.65
C GLY A 219 1.20 -3.97 12.82
N ALA A 220 0.43 -3.12 12.14
CA ALA A 220 0.62 -1.67 12.22
C ALA A 220 0.18 -1.10 13.59
N PRO A 221 -1.00 -1.45 14.15
CA PRO A 221 -1.33 -1.07 15.51
C PRO A 221 -0.35 -1.62 16.57
N ALA A 222 0.12 -2.86 16.42
CA ALA A 222 1.14 -3.41 17.32
C ALA A 222 2.44 -2.59 17.27
N THR A 223 2.88 -2.17 16.08
CA THR A 223 4.03 -1.28 15.90
C THR A 223 3.79 0.09 16.54
N ALA A 224 2.55 0.59 16.50
CA ALA A 224 2.17 1.80 17.22
C ALA A 224 2.04 1.60 18.75
N GLY A 225 2.31 0.40 19.27
CA GLY A 225 2.35 0.10 20.70
C GLY A 225 1.00 -0.32 21.31
N TYR A 226 0.03 -0.70 20.48
CA TYR A 226 -1.23 -1.30 20.96
C TYR A 226 -1.09 -2.80 21.20
N LYS A 227 -1.88 -3.31 22.12
CA LYS A 227 -2.17 -4.74 22.22
C LYS A 227 -3.24 -5.10 21.21
N VAL A 228 -3.00 -6.16 20.45
CA VAL A 228 -3.93 -6.57 19.38
C VAL A 228 -4.68 -7.83 19.83
N ILE A 229 -6.00 -7.76 19.74
CA ILE A 229 -6.92 -8.89 19.94
C ILE A 229 -7.42 -9.30 18.56
N THR A 230 -7.15 -10.55 18.17
CA THR A 230 -7.56 -11.09 16.88
C THR A 230 -8.77 -12.01 17.04
N LEU A 231 -9.87 -11.67 16.39
CA LEU A 231 -11.09 -12.48 16.38
C LEU A 231 -10.99 -13.60 15.35
N MET A 232 -11.45 -14.78 15.72
CA MET A 232 -11.59 -15.93 14.83
C MET A 232 -12.96 -15.93 14.16
N PRO A 233 -13.08 -16.50 12.93
CA PRO A 233 -14.36 -16.64 12.26
C PRO A 233 -15.27 -17.62 12.98
N ASP A 234 -16.58 -17.42 12.81
CA ASP A 234 -17.62 -18.36 13.17
C ASP A 234 -17.82 -19.42 12.04
N GLU A 235 -18.87 -20.22 12.17
CA GLU A 235 -19.24 -21.24 11.18
C GLU A 235 -19.62 -20.68 9.79
N ASN A 236 -19.96 -19.39 9.71
CA ASN A 236 -20.27 -18.68 8.47
C ASN A 236 -19.06 -18.05 7.82
N GLY A 237 -17.89 -18.17 8.42
CA GLY A 237 -16.63 -17.61 7.91
C GLY A 237 -16.46 -16.11 8.18
N VAL A 238 -17.31 -15.51 9.00
CA VAL A 238 -17.19 -14.11 9.46
C VAL A 238 -16.82 -14.07 10.95
N PRO A 239 -16.21 -13.00 11.47
CA PRO A 239 -15.96 -12.89 12.91
C PRO A 239 -17.26 -13.03 13.71
N SER A 240 -17.19 -13.66 14.87
CA SER A 240 -18.35 -13.71 15.76
C SER A 240 -18.61 -12.35 16.39
N LEU A 241 -19.83 -11.82 16.22
CA LEU A 241 -20.23 -10.57 16.87
C LEU A 241 -20.25 -10.69 18.40
N ASP A 242 -20.61 -11.87 18.91
CA ASP A 242 -20.65 -12.12 20.35
C ASP A 242 -19.21 -12.17 20.91
N ALA A 243 -18.27 -12.79 20.20
CA ALA A 243 -16.86 -12.78 20.56
C ALA A 243 -16.30 -11.34 20.55
N MET A 244 -16.67 -10.54 19.56
CA MET A 244 -16.28 -9.13 19.50
C MET A 244 -16.86 -8.35 20.69
N LYS A 245 -18.14 -8.47 20.99
CA LYS A 245 -18.77 -7.82 22.16
C LYS A 245 -18.11 -8.23 23.47
N ALA A 246 -17.72 -9.49 23.60
CA ALA A 246 -16.98 -9.99 24.77
C ALA A 246 -15.55 -9.46 24.87
N ALA A 247 -14.91 -9.12 23.74
CA ALA A 247 -13.57 -8.54 23.70
C ALA A 247 -13.56 -7.01 23.92
N LEU A 248 -14.67 -6.33 23.63
CA LEU A 248 -14.80 -4.88 23.82
C LEU A 248 -14.76 -4.49 25.29
N SER A 249 -13.98 -3.46 25.62
CA SER A 249 -13.83 -2.93 26.97
C SER A 249 -13.51 -1.44 26.95
N GLU A 250 -13.38 -0.82 28.12
CA GLU A 250 -12.89 0.56 28.25
C GLU A 250 -11.44 0.74 27.76
N ARG A 251 -10.71 -0.35 27.58
CA ARG A 251 -9.35 -0.35 27.03
C ARG A 251 -9.33 -0.39 25.52
N THR A 252 -10.44 -0.72 24.86
CA THR A 252 -10.50 -0.77 23.40
C THR A 252 -10.40 0.63 22.82
N ALA A 253 -9.34 0.92 22.10
CA ALA A 253 -9.12 2.18 21.39
C ALA A 253 -9.87 2.22 20.06
N ALA A 254 -9.78 1.14 19.30
CA ALA A 254 -10.50 1.02 18.03
C ALA A 254 -10.65 -0.44 17.60
N ILE A 255 -11.53 -0.66 16.60
CA ILE A 255 -11.54 -1.86 15.79
C ILE A 255 -10.90 -1.56 14.44
N PHE A 256 -10.12 -2.49 13.90
CA PHE A 256 -9.49 -2.44 12.57
C PHE A 256 -10.01 -3.62 11.76
N ILE A 257 -10.83 -3.37 10.76
CA ILE A 257 -11.56 -4.42 10.03
C ILE A 257 -11.47 -4.18 8.52
N THR A 258 -11.23 -5.26 7.79
CA THR A 258 -11.41 -5.34 6.33
C THR A 258 -12.81 -5.91 6.03
N ASN A 259 -13.55 -5.34 5.08
CA ASN A 259 -14.83 -5.90 4.63
C ASN A 259 -15.10 -5.53 3.14
N PRO A 260 -15.18 -6.49 2.22
CA PRO A 260 -15.02 -7.94 2.42
C PRO A 260 -13.67 -8.31 3.02
N GLU A 261 -13.61 -9.38 3.81
CA GLU A 261 -12.35 -9.92 4.30
C GLU A 261 -11.52 -10.54 3.17
N ASP A 262 -10.24 -10.87 3.43
CA ASP A 262 -9.33 -11.45 2.44
C ASP A 262 -9.84 -12.79 1.84
N THR A 263 -10.78 -13.45 2.49
CA THR A 263 -11.51 -14.60 1.98
C THR A 263 -12.53 -14.24 0.89
N GLY A 264 -12.81 -12.96 0.68
CA GLY A 264 -13.85 -12.45 -0.22
C GLY A 264 -15.27 -12.47 0.37
N ILE A 265 -15.44 -12.85 1.64
CA ILE A 265 -16.74 -12.88 2.32
C ILE A 265 -17.09 -11.48 2.83
N PHE A 266 -18.19 -10.93 2.35
CA PHE A 266 -18.73 -9.67 2.86
C PHE A 266 -19.58 -9.95 4.12
N ASN A 267 -19.25 -9.26 5.22
CA ASN A 267 -20.04 -9.33 6.45
C ASN A 267 -21.21 -8.34 6.37
N PRO A 268 -22.47 -8.83 6.19
CA PRO A 268 -23.63 -7.96 6.06
C PRO A 268 -24.03 -7.29 7.39
N ARG A 269 -23.49 -7.78 8.51
CA ARG A 269 -23.77 -7.27 9.85
C ARG A 269 -22.72 -6.24 10.31
N ILE A 270 -21.87 -5.75 9.43
CA ILE A 270 -20.74 -4.85 9.77
C ILE A 270 -21.19 -3.62 10.57
N LYS A 271 -22.40 -3.11 10.33
CA LYS A 271 -22.98 -2.01 11.10
C LYS A 271 -23.12 -2.33 12.58
N GLU A 272 -23.48 -3.58 12.93
CA GLU A 272 -23.61 -3.99 14.34
C GLU A 272 -22.25 -4.04 15.07
N TYR A 273 -21.16 -4.31 14.32
CA TYR A 273 -19.80 -4.27 14.86
C TYR A 273 -19.38 -2.83 15.16
N VAL A 274 -19.67 -1.93 14.22
CA VAL A 274 -19.40 -0.49 14.38
C VAL A 274 -20.17 0.06 15.58
N ASP A 275 -21.46 -0.23 15.66
CA ASP A 275 -22.31 0.24 16.77
C ASP A 275 -21.85 -0.30 18.14
N ALA A 276 -21.42 -1.57 18.18
CA ALA A 276 -20.89 -2.18 19.40
C ALA A 276 -19.57 -1.52 19.85
N ALA A 277 -18.68 -1.19 18.92
CA ALA A 277 -17.43 -0.50 19.20
C ALA A 277 -17.70 0.93 19.71
N HIS A 278 -18.56 1.67 19.04
CA HIS A 278 -18.95 3.03 19.45
C HIS A 278 -19.63 3.05 20.82
N ALA A 279 -20.41 2.01 21.16
CA ALA A 279 -21.07 1.91 22.47
C ALA A 279 -20.09 1.91 23.66
N VAL A 280 -18.85 1.46 23.45
CA VAL A 280 -17.77 1.52 24.46
C VAL A 280 -16.83 2.72 24.25
N GLY A 281 -17.11 3.59 23.27
CA GLY A 281 -16.30 4.76 22.94
C GLY A 281 -15.04 4.45 22.13
N ALA A 282 -14.94 3.25 21.54
CA ALA A 282 -13.87 2.90 20.61
C ALA A 282 -14.14 3.48 19.23
N LEU A 283 -13.08 3.80 18.48
CA LEU A 283 -13.17 4.23 17.09
C LEU A 283 -13.24 3.01 16.13
N CYS A 284 -13.67 3.28 14.90
CA CYS A 284 -13.81 2.25 13.87
C CYS A 284 -12.96 2.60 12.64
N TYR A 285 -11.95 1.76 12.39
CA TYR A 285 -11.08 1.84 11.23
C TYR A 285 -11.47 0.76 10.20
N TYR A 286 -11.72 1.17 8.97
CA TYR A 286 -12.04 0.29 7.87
C TYR A 286 -10.88 0.20 6.88
N ASP A 287 -10.25 -0.95 6.79
CA ASP A 287 -9.30 -1.22 5.71
C ASP A 287 -10.08 -1.40 4.40
N GLN A 288 -10.04 -0.38 3.60
CA GLN A 288 -10.56 -0.34 2.24
C GLN A 288 -9.42 -0.19 1.22
N ALA A 289 -8.28 -0.81 1.49
CA ALA A 289 -7.12 -0.76 0.59
C ALA A 289 -7.50 -1.07 -0.86
N ASN A 290 -8.44 -2.00 -1.05
CA ASN A 290 -9.01 -2.32 -2.34
C ASN A 290 -10.54 -2.15 -2.30
N VAL A 291 -11.05 -1.23 -3.12
CA VAL A 291 -12.49 -0.98 -3.22
C VAL A 291 -13.09 -1.42 -4.56
N ASN A 292 -12.41 -2.27 -5.32
CA ASN A 292 -12.89 -2.73 -6.63
C ASN A 292 -14.29 -3.36 -6.57
N GLY A 293 -14.59 -4.11 -5.50
CA GLY A 293 -15.85 -4.80 -5.34
C GLY A 293 -16.96 -4.00 -4.66
N ILE A 294 -16.66 -2.83 -4.10
CA ILE A 294 -17.60 -2.08 -3.25
C ILE A 294 -17.78 -0.60 -3.64
N MET A 295 -16.88 -0.06 -4.46
CA MET A 295 -16.98 1.33 -4.91
C MET A 295 -18.27 1.56 -5.70
N GLY A 296 -19.01 2.62 -5.31
CA GLY A 296 -20.33 2.92 -5.88
C GLY A 296 -21.49 2.06 -5.34
N ILE A 297 -21.20 1.07 -4.46
CA ILE A 297 -22.21 0.19 -3.85
C ILE A 297 -22.42 0.55 -2.38
N THR A 298 -21.33 0.80 -1.64
CA THR A 298 -21.38 1.17 -0.23
C THR A 298 -20.38 2.28 0.08
N ARG A 299 -20.70 3.10 1.07
CA ARG A 299 -19.83 4.18 1.58
C ARG A 299 -19.55 3.96 3.06
N ALA A 300 -18.30 4.06 3.43
CA ALA A 300 -17.84 3.74 4.78
C ALA A 300 -18.48 4.63 5.85
N LYS A 301 -18.61 5.94 5.59
CA LYS A 301 -19.23 6.89 6.53
C LYS A 301 -20.68 6.53 6.85
N GLU A 302 -21.45 6.07 5.87
CA GLU A 302 -22.85 5.69 6.05
C GLU A 302 -23.00 4.45 6.94
N THR A 303 -21.97 3.60 6.97
CA THR A 303 -21.91 2.45 7.90
C THR A 303 -21.47 2.88 9.31
N GLY A 304 -20.89 4.08 9.45
CA GLY A 304 -20.46 4.66 10.71
C GLY A 304 -18.96 4.54 10.99
N PHE A 305 -18.15 4.13 10.02
CA PHE A 305 -16.70 4.11 10.22
C PHE A 305 -16.13 5.52 10.36
N ASP A 306 -15.15 5.68 11.24
CA ASP A 306 -14.51 6.96 11.58
C ASP A 306 -13.28 7.24 10.73
N ILE A 307 -12.56 6.18 10.38
CA ILE A 307 -11.31 6.20 9.63
C ILE A 307 -11.35 5.13 8.54
N ILE A 308 -10.82 5.46 7.38
CA ILE A 308 -10.60 4.50 6.28
C ILE A 308 -9.24 4.70 5.67
N HIS A 309 -8.78 3.74 4.85
CA HIS A 309 -7.75 4.05 3.87
C HIS A 309 -8.04 3.42 2.51
N TYR A 310 -7.64 4.13 1.45
CA TYR A 310 -7.60 3.63 0.09
C TYR A 310 -6.16 3.45 -0.37
N ASN A 311 -5.84 2.31 -0.98
CA ASN A 311 -4.59 2.19 -1.71
C ASN A 311 -4.79 2.71 -3.14
N LEU A 312 -4.30 3.92 -3.40
CA LEU A 312 -4.45 4.56 -4.71
C LEU A 312 -3.74 3.79 -5.83
N HIS A 313 -2.78 2.96 -5.47
CA HIS A 313 -2.08 2.04 -6.36
C HIS A 313 -2.80 0.70 -6.59
N LYS A 314 -4.02 0.53 -6.09
CA LYS A 314 -4.91 -0.62 -6.36
C LYS A 314 -6.07 -0.18 -7.24
N THR A 315 -7.21 0.17 -6.67
CA THR A 315 -8.45 0.51 -7.38
C THR A 315 -8.28 1.68 -8.37
N PHE A 316 -7.46 2.68 -8.02
CA PHE A 316 -7.25 3.87 -8.84
C PHE A 316 -6.08 3.72 -9.83
N SER A 317 -5.62 2.50 -10.04
CA SER A 317 -4.77 2.09 -11.18
C SER A 317 -3.39 2.75 -11.28
N SER A 318 -2.88 3.38 -10.22
CA SER A 318 -1.54 3.93 -10.23
C SER A 318 -0.50 2.82 -10.02
N PRO A 319 0.57 2.73 -10.82
CA PRO A 319 1.60 1.72 -10.66
C PRO A 319 2.30 1.81 -9.28
N HIS A 320 2.61 0.67 -8.69
CA HIS A 320 3.36 0.56 -7.43
C HIS A 320 4.81 0.09 -7.64
N GLY A 321 5.20 -0.24 -8.86
CA GLY A 321 6.58 -0.54 -9.24
C GLY A 321 7.22 -1.68 -8.44
N GLY A 322 6.49 -2.77 -8.21
CA GLY A 322 7.01 -3.91 -7.46
C GLY A 322 7.33 -3.57 -5.99
N MET A 323 6.39 -2.94 -5.29
CA MET A 323 6.49 -2.40 -3.93
C MET A 323 7.34 -1.11 -3.80
N GLY A 324 7.48 -0.37 -4.90
CA GLY A 324 8.05 0.97 -4.92
C GLY A 324 7.08 2.04 -4.40
N PRO A 325 7.07 3.24 -5.03
CA PRO A 325 6.23 4.33 -4.59
C PRO A 325 4.74 3.99 -4.69
N GLY A 326 4.02 4.03 -3.58
CA GLY A 326 2.58 3.85 -3.50
C GLY A 326 1.93 5.02 -2.76
N CYS A 327 0.63 4.92 -2.47
CA CYS A 327 -0.08 5.84 -1.60
C CYS A 327 -1.21 5.12 -0.89
N GLY A 328 -1.20 5.19 0.43
CA GLY A 328 -2.32 4.83 1.29
C GLY A 328 -3.04 6.11 1.71
N ALA A 329 -4.07 6.48 0.98
CA ALA A 329 -4.87 7.67 1.29
C ALA A 329 -5.71 7.42 2.54
N LEU A 330 -5.42 8.13 3.62
CA LEU A 330 -6.12 8.01 4.90
C LEU A 330 -7.28 8.99 4.94
N GLY A 331 -8.50 8.49 4.99
CA GLY A 331 -9.74 9.25 5.10
C GLY A 331 -10.29 9.25 6.51
N VAL A 332 -10.82 10.39 6.98
CA VAL A 332 -11.35 10.53 8.32
C VAL A 332 -12.65 11.35 8.33
N GLN A 333 -13.47 11.15 9.39
CA GLN A 333 -14.56 12.06 9.70
C GLN A 333 -14.05 13.40 10.25
N GLU A 334 -14.86 14.44 10.19
CA GLU A 334 -14.49 15.85 10.53
C GLU A 334 -13.84 15.98 11.91
N PHE A 335 -14.34 15.28 12.92
CA PHE A 335 -13.80 15.36 14.27
C PHE A 335 -12.36 14.81 14.44
N LEU A 336 -11.88 14.01 13.48
CA LEU A 336 -10.52 13.46 13.44
C LEU A 336 -9.57 14.26 12.54
N LYS A 337 -10.09 15.15 11.71
CA LYS A 337 -9.31 16.00 10.81
C LYS A 337 -8.19 16.78 11.51
N PRO A 338 -8.34 17.32 12.74
CA PRO A 338 -7.26 18.01 13.43
C PRO A 338 -6.01 17.17 13.68
N PHE A 339 -6.15 15.84 13.76
CA PHE A 339 -5.07 14.91 14.06
C PHE A 339 -4.30 14.41 12.84
N LEU A 340 -4.78 14.71 11.62
CA LEU A 340 -4.14 14.28 10.38
C LEU A 340 -2.71 14.81 10.25
N PRO A 341 -1.82 14.08 9.56
CA PRO A 341 -0.45 14.52 9.29
C PRO A 341 -0.36 15.88 8.60
N VAL A 342 0.73 16.60 8.86
CA VAL A 342 1.05 17.89 8.25
C VAL A 342 2.23 17.77 7.27
N PRO A 343 2.31 18.67 6.24
CA PRO A 343 1.35 19.74 5.93
C PRO A 343 0.07 19.22 5.26
N ARG A 344 -1.02 19.99 5.39
CA ARG A 344 -2.22 19.78 4.58
C ARG A 344 -2.23 20.80 3.43
N VAL A 345 -2.81 20.42 2.30
CA VAL A 345 -3.02 21.35 1.20
C VAL A 345 -4.36 22.03 1.39
N GLU A 346 -4.34 23.36 1.56
CA GLU A 346 -5.54 24.16 1.73
C GLU A 346 -5.61 25.28 0.68
N PHE A 347 -6.82 25.83 0.48
CA PHE A 347 -7.09 26.91 -0.47
C PHE A 347 -7.63 28.13 0.26
N ASN A 348 -7.02 29.30 0.06
CA ASN A 348 -7.40 30.54 0.75
C ASN A 348 -8.37 31.43 -0.05
N GLY A 349 -8.92 30.91 -1.15
CA GLY A 349 -9.77 31.66 -2.07
C GLY A 349 -9.01 32.26 -3.26
N LYS A 350 -7.68 32.22 -3.26
CA LYS A 350 -6.81 32.70 -4.33
C LYS A 350 -5.72 31.68 -4.68
N ASP A 351 -4.97 31.24 -3.69
CA ASP A 351 -3.81 30.38 -3.86
C ASP A 351 -3.94 29.12 -2.99
N TYR A 352 -3.40 27.99 -3.45
CA TYR A 352 -3.19 26.79 -2.66
C TYR A 352 -1.93 26.94 -1.83
N TYR A 353 -1.97 26.51 -0.58
CA TYR A 353 -0.84 26.61 0.34
C TYR A 353 -0.69 25.37 1.20
N LEU A 354 0.47 25.23 1.83
CA LEU A 354 0.77 24.15 2.75
C LEU A 354 0.50 24.61 4.19
N ASP A 355 -0.53 24.04 4.81
CA ASP A 355 -0.90 24.35 6.19
C ASP A 355 -0.14 23.46 7.17
N TYR A 356 0.78 24.05 7.92
CA TYR A 356 1.49 23.44 9.02
C TYR A 356 0.89 23.81 10.40
N ASN A 357 -0.04 24.74 10.45
CA ASN A 357 -0.65 25.23 11.70
C ASN A 357 -1.77 24.29 12.18
N CYS A 358 -1.41 23.08 12.51
CA CYS A 358 -2.31 22.04 13.00
C CYS A 358 -1.79 21.51 14.35
N PRO A 359 -2.04 22.19 15.48
CA PRO A 359 -1.40 21.90 16.77
C PRO A 359 -1.74 20.54 17.37
N GLN A 360 -2.83 19.90 16.93
CA GLN A 360 -3.24 18.56 17.35
C GLN A 360 -2.76 17.45 16.38
N SER A 361 -2.11 17.83 15.27
CA SER A 361 -1.61 16.87 14.30
C SER A 361 -0.60 15.91 14.92
N ILE A 362 -0.63 14.65 14.46
CA ILE A 362 0.41 13.65 14.78
C ILE A 362 1.78 13.97 14.15
N GLY A 363 1.90 15.09 13.43
CA GLY A 363 3.13 15.51 12.77
C GLY A 363 3.33 14.87 11.40
N LYS A 364 4.58 14.72 10.98
CA LYS A 364 4.93 14.08 9.72
C LYS A 364 5.08 12.58 9.90
N VAL A 365 4.44 11.81 9.03
CA VAL A 365 4.58 10.33 8.99
C VAL A 365 5.52 9.87 7.89
N ARG A 366 5.87 10.76 6.98
CA ARG A 366 6.79 10.57 5.87
C ARG A 366 7.37 11.91 5.40
N GLU A 367 8.43 11.83 4.58
CA GLU A 367 9.01 12.99 3.91
C GLU A 367 7.98 13.68 3.00
N PHE A 368 8.03 14.98 2.96
CA PHE A 368 7.21 15.86 2.12
C PHE A 368 5.71 15.61 2.29
N MET A 369 4.99 15.44 1.18
CA MET A 369 3.54 15.19 1.12
C MET A 369 3.23 13.81 0.51
N GLY A 370 4.12 12.83 0.70
CA GLY A 370 4.03 11.53 0.07
C GLY A 370 4.43 11.55 -1.42
N ASN A 371 3.82 10.72 -2.23
CA ASN A 371 4.21 10.50 -3.63
C ASN A 371 3.30 11.29 -4.59
N ALA A 372 3.65 12.54 -4.90
CA ALA A 372 2.84 13.44 -5.73
C ALA A 372 2.46 12.85 -7.11
N HIS A 373 3.39 12.15 -7.75
CA HIS A 373 3.13 11.52 -9.06
C HIS A 373 2.01 10.45 -9.03
N ILE A 374 1.76 9.84 -7.87
CA ILE A 374 0.61 8.93 -7.70
C ILE A 374 -0.69 9.71 -7.77
N LEU A 375 -0.78 10.86 -7.10
CA LEU A 375 -1.98 11.68 -7.11
C LEU A 375 -2.29 12.24 -8.50
N VAL A 376 -1.26 12.63 -9.26
CA VAL A 376 -1.43 13.06 -10.65
C VAL A 376 -2.06 11.96 -11.49
N ARG A 377 -1.56 10.70 -11.38
CA ARG A 377 -2.13 9.56 -12.09
C ARG A 377 -3.58 9.30 -11.67
N VAL A 378 -3.86 9.32 -10.38
CA VAL A 378 -5.19 9.09 -9.82
C VAL A 378 -6.17 10.18 -10.28
N TYR A 379 -5.77 11.45 -10.23
CA TYR A 379 -6.56 12.56 -10.76
C TYR A 379 -6.97 12.31 -12.22
N MET A 380 -6.00 11.97 -13.05
CA MET A 380 -6.25 11.69 -14.46
C MET A 380 -7.14 10.46 -14.66
N TRP A 381 -6.91 9.39 -13.88
CA TRP A 381 -7.71 8.18 -13.97
C TRP A 381 -9.18 8.44 -13.63
N ILE A 382 -9.46 9.13 -12.52
CA ILE A 382 -10.82 9.48 -12.12
C ILE A 382 -11.47 10.38 -13.18
N LYS A 383 -10.75 11.38 -13.70
CA LYS A 383 -11.25 12.26 -14.76
C LYS A 383 -11.54 11.53 -16.07
N GLN A 384 -10.77 10.51 -16.38
CA GLN A 384 -10.95 9.68 -17.58
C GLN A 384 -12.12 8.72 -17.45
N MET A 385 -12.30 8.12 -16.27
CA MET A 385 -13.40 7.18 -16.04
C MET A 385 -14.75 7.89 -15.94
N GLY A 386 -14.76 9.12 -15.47
CA GLY A 386 -15.98 9.88 -15.23
C GLY A 386 -16.64 9.54 -13.90
N ALA A 387 -17.86 10.05 -13.71
CA ALA A 387 -18.69 9.82 -12.55
C ALA A 387 -19.56 8.57 -12.74
#